data_2887c15cd9873218e230763d611c7ca5
#
_entry.id   2887c15cd9873218e230763d611c7ca5
#
_cell.length_a   1.000
_cell.length_b   1.000
_cell.length_c   1.000
_cell.angle_alpha   90.00
_cell.angle_beta   90.00
_cell.angle_gamma   90.00
#
_symmetry.space_group_name_H-M   'P 1'
#
loop_
_entity.id
_entity.type
_entity.pdbx_description
1 polymer ?
#
loop_
_entity_poly.entity_id
_entity_poly.type
_entity_poly.pdbx_seq_one_letter_code
_entity_poly.pdbx_strand_id
1 'polypeptide(L)'
;MTIKRSTLLFSLALGLVVSSVGSLSAVAQEHNHAGHDHQAMMKKEAKISEALSSLSVEDQKYAKAQRFCPIMTYDRLGSMGTPLKVMIEGKPVFLCCKACVDDATKGGEKTVKTVMKLRDSTATLAKLPMEERMAVEAQKYCAVANTSFLGSMGAPLKLEIDGKPVYLCCGGCTKKAQADPSGTLAKAQKLIKAGTLEGHDHAAHGHGEGHKH
;
A
#
# COMPACT_ATOMS: atom_id res chain seq x y z
N MET A 1 37.99 -44.31 39.09
CA MET A 1 39.43 -44.53 38.81
C MET A 1 39.97 -43.30 38.12
N THR A 2 40.67 -42.55 38.89
CA THR A 2 41.99 -41.95 38.68
C THR A 2 42.09 -40.72 37.79
N ILE A 3 42.24 -39.64 38.48
CA ILE A 3 42.64 -38.28 38.15
C ILE A 3 44.02 -38.27 37.42
N LYS A 4 44.19 -37.34 36.47
CA LYS A 4 45.50 -36.67 36.29
C LYS A 4 45.35 -35.23 35.89
N ARG A 5 45.67 -34.36 36.85
CA ARG A 5 46.02 -32.94 36.67
C ARG A 5 47.38 -32.84 35.99
N SER A 6 47.54 -31.87 35.08
CA SER A 6 48.89 -31.40 34.72
C SER A 6 48.80 -29.87 34.54
N THR A 7 49.32 -29.20 35.51
CA THR A 7 49.70 -27.79 35.56
C THR A 7 51.00 -27.62 34.77
N LEU A 8 51.11 -26.63 33.94
CA LEU A 8 52.39 -26.06 33.47
C LEU A 8 52.26 -24.54 33.36
N LEU A 9 52.93 -23.88 34.27
CA LEU A 9 53.27 -22.46 34.29
C LEU A 9 54.43 -22.22 33.34
N PHE A 10 54.40 -21.13 32.55
CA PHE A 10 55.62 -20.39 32.13
C PHE A 10 55.18 -19.05 31.54
N SER A 11 55.36 -18.01 32.25
CA SER A 11 56.41 -16.96 32.17
C SER A 11 56.12 -15.82 31.19
N LEU A 12 56.07 -14.67 31.82
CA LEU A 12 56.17 -13.29 31.40
C LEU A 12 57.07 -13.06 30.15
N ALA A 13 56.56 -12.22 29.23
CA ALA A 13 57.42 -11.28 28.48
C ALA A 13 56.60 -9.98 28.23
N LEU A 14 57.14 -8.95 28.80
CA LEU A 14 56.75 -7.55 28.75
C LEU A 14 57.14 -6.98 27.37
N GLY A 15 56.21 -6.48 26.60
CA GLY A 15 56.44 -5.78 25.35
C GLY A 15 55.43 -4.66 25.12
N LEU A 16 55.82 -3.46 25.58
CA LEU A 16 55.09 -2.22 25.31
C LEU A 16 55.27 -1.82 23.87
N VAL A 17 54.22 -1.91 23.01
CA VAL A 17 54.16 -1.20 21.73
C VAL A 17 52.91 -0.36 21.77
N VAL A 18 53.10 0.93 21.99
CA VAL A 18 52.10 1.98 21.82
C VAL A 18 51.98 2.21 20.31
N SER A 19 50.94 1.70 19.71
CA SER A 19 50.52 2.09 18.36
C SER A 19 49.13 2.70 18.48
N SER A 20 49.10 4.02 18.41
CA SER A 20 47.95 4.85 18.28
C SER A 20 47.33 4.60 16.89
N VAL A 21 46.31 3.76 16.81
CA VAL A 21 45.45 3.65 15.63
C VAL A 21 44.18 4.41 15.94
N GLY A 22 44.05 5.59 15.34
CA GLY A 22 42.84 6.38 15.38
C GLY A 22 41.66 5.56 14.84
N SER A 23 40.77 5.19 15.75
CA SER A 23 39.47 4.63 15.37
C SER A 23 38.62 5.73 14.74
N LEU A 24 38.57 5.79 13.42
CA LEU A 24 37.44 6.41 12.73
C LEU A 24 36.22 5.55 13.02
N SER A 25 35.47 5.92 14.05
CA SER A 25 34.10 5.45 14.23
C SER A 25 33.27 6.07 13.11
N ALA A 26 33.11 5.32 12.01
CA ALA A 26 32.04 5.58 11.07
C ALA A 26 30.73 5.29 11.81
N VAL A 27 30.14 6.34 12.35
CA VAL A 27 28.76 6.31 12.83
C VAL A 27 27.92 6.11 11.57
N ALA A 28 27.54 4.85 11.33
CA ALA A 28 26.45 4.55 10.40
C ALA A 28 25.20 5.20 11.02
N GLN A 29 24.80 6.35 10.48
CA GLN A 29 23.48 6.91 10.71
C GLN A 29 22.50 5.95 10.05
N GLU A 30 22.00 4.98 10.85
CA GLU A 30 20.76 4.30 10.51
C GLU A 30 19.66 5.37 10.49
N HIS A 31 19.34 5.83 9.29
CA HIS A 31 18.17 6.67 9.09
C HIS A 31 16.94 5.85 9.46
N ASN A 32 16.38 6.15 10.61
CA ASN A 32 15.17 5.55 11.15
C ASN A 32 13.94 6.04 10.37
N HIS A 33 13.85 5.64 9.08
CA HIS A 33 12.72 5.98 8.21
C HIS A 33 11.40 5.32 8.63
N ALA A 34 11.45 4.21 9.37
CA ALA A 34 10.27 3.45 9.77
C ALA A 34 9.34 4.22 10.74
N GLY A 35 9.88 5.09 11.59
CA GLY A 35 9.09 5.83 12.58
C GLY A 35 8.28 6.99 11.98
N HIS A 36 8.82 7.67 10.99
CA HIS A 36 8.16 8.81 10.34
C HIS A 36 7.01 8.35 9.43
N ASP A 37 7.15 7.24 8.72
CA ASP A 37 6.12 6.69 7.85
C ASP A 37 4.90 6.22 8.63
N HIS A 38 5.10 5.62 9.81
CA HIS A 38 4.01 5.15 10.65
C HIS A 38 3.14 6.31 11.19
N GLN A 39 3.76 7.39 11.63
CA GLN A 39 3.05 8.57 12.13
C GLN A 39 2.26 9.30 11.03
N ALA A 40 2.83 9.45 9.84
CA ALA A 40 2.15 10.04 8.69
C ALA A 40 0.93 9.21 8.28
N MET A 41 1.06 7.89 8.31
CA MET A 41 -0.01 6.97 8.01
C MET A 41 -1.14 7.04 9.03
N MET A 42 -0.84 7.09 10.33
CA MET A 42 -1.85 7.23 11.38
C MET A 42 -2.63 8.55 11.24
N LYS A 43 -1.94 9.66 10.91
CA LYS A 43 -2.60 10.95 10.64
C LYS A 43 -3.55 10.86 9.44
N LYS A 44 -3.13 10.17 8.37
CA LYS A 44 -3.97 9.95 7.18
C LYS A 44 -5.22 9.12 7.51
N GLU A 45 -5.07 8.04 8.26
CA GLU A 45 -6.20 7.22 8.70
C GLU A 45 -7.16 7.97 9.63
N ALA A 46 -6.64 8.82 10.53
CA ALA A 46 -7.47 9.66 11.41
C ALA A 46 -8.34 10.64 10.59
N LYS A 47 -7.75 11.34 9.61
CA LYS A 47 -8.49 12.23 8.69
C LYS A 47 -9.56 11.48 7.91
N ILE A 48 -9.24 10.29 7.39
CA ILE A 48 -10.20 9.45 6.68
C ILE A 48 -11.35 9.05 7.62
N SER A 49 -11.04 8.64 8.84
CA SER A 49 -12.05 8.27 9.83
C SER A 49 -12.98 9.44 10.18
N GLU A 50 -12.43 10.62 10.35
CA GLU A 50 -13.19 11.86 10.60
C GLU A 50 -14.12 12.19 9.42
N ALA A 51 -13.60 12.18 8.19
CA ALA A 51 -14.40 12.42 6.99
C ALA A 51 -15.55 11.42 6.82
N LEU A 52 -15.29 10.14 7.13
CA LEU A 52 -16.32 9.10 7.07
C LEU A 52 -17.36 9.25 8.19
N SER A 53 -17.00 9.79 9.35
CA SER A 53 -17.92 9.98 10.48
C SER A 53 -19.04 10.99 10.17
N SER A 54 -18.85 11.86 9.18
CA SER A 54 -19.86 12.80 8.70
C SER A 54 -20.98 12.15 7.89
N LEU A 55 -20.82 10.87 7.51
CA LEU A 55 -21.87 10.11 6.82
C LEU A 55 -22.86 9.50 7.82
N SER A 56 -24.07 9.13 7.35
CA SER A 56 -24.98 8.32 8.15
C SER A 56 -24.34 6.98 8.54
N VAL A 57 -24.79 6.37 9.63
CA VAL A 57 -24.23 5.08 10.11
C VAL A 57 -24.28 3.99 9.03
N GLU A 58 -25.35 3.97 8.24
CA GLU A 58 -25.49 3.04 7.13
C GLU A 58 -24.50 3.35 6.01
N ASP A 59 -24.39 4.60 5.60
CA ASP A 59 -23.47 5.03 4.54
C ASP A 59 -22.00 4.82 4.94
N GLN A 60 -21.66 5.00 6.21
CA GLN A 60 -20.34 4.65 6.72
C GLN A 60 -19.98 3.17 6.48
N LYS A 61 -20.94 2.24 6.70
CA LYS A 61 -20.71 0.81 6.45
C LYS A 61 -20.41 0.55 4.98
N TYR A 62 -21.21 1.15 4.09
CA TYR A 62 -20.99 1.01 2.64
C TYR A 62 -19.67 1.65 2.17
N ALA A 63 -19.37 2.86 2.61
CA ALA A 63 -18.14 3.57 2.26
C ALA A 63 -16.89 2.83 2.77
N LYS A 64 -16.91 2.33 4.02
CA LYS A 64 -15.84 1.52 4.60
C LYS A 64 -15.64 0.20 3.86
N ALA A 65 -16.73 -0.48 3.49
CA ALA A 65 -16.67 -1.72 2.71
C ALA A 65 -16.13 -1.48 1.30
N GLN A 66 -16.52 -0.37 0.66
CA GLN A 66 -16.02 0.00 -0.67
C GLN A 66 -14.57 0.47 -0.62
N ARG A 67 -14.16 1.23 0.41
CA ARG A 67 -12.83 1.70 0.75
C ARG A 67 -12.18 2.66 -0.26
N PHE A 68 -12.34 2.46 -1.55
CA PHE A 68 -11.71 3.25 -2.63
C PHE A 68 -12.75 3.79 -3.62
N CYS A 69 -12.40 4.89 -4.30
CA CYS A 69 -13.22 5.43 -5.38
C CYS A 69 -13.20 4.46 -6.58
N PRO A 70 -14.34 4.19 -7.24
CA PRO A 70 -14.38 3.30 -8.40
C PRO A 70 -13.82 3.92 -9.68
N ILE A 71 -13.65 5.25 -9.70
CA ILE A 71 -13.06 6.00 -10.81
C ILE A 71 -11.57 6.20 -10.56
N MET A 72 -11.22 6.82 -9.46
CA MET A 72 -9.84 7.02 -9.00
C MET A 72 -9.48 5.90 -8.02
N THR A 73 -9.12 4.75 -8.55
CA THR A 73 -9.09 3.49 -7.78
C THR A 73 -7.99 3.42 -6.73
N TYR A 74 -7.00 4.29 -6.76
CA TYR A 74 -5.99 4.43 -5.70
C TYR A 74 -6.43 5.39 -4.59
N ASP A 75 -7.43 6.25 -4.84
CA ASP A 75 -7.90 7.21 -3.84
C ASP A 75 -8.82 6.56 -2.82
N ARG A 76 -8.41 6.67 -1.55
CA ARG A 76 -9.21 6.24 -0.42
C ARG A 76 -10.41 7.17 -0.24
N LEU A 77 -11.59 6.59 -0.05
CA LEU A 77 -12.77 7.34 0.38
C LEU A 77 -12.47 8.00 1.72
N GLY A 78 -12.72 9.30 1.80
CA GLY A 78 -12.39 10.12 2.97
C GLY A 78 -11.03 10.82 2.92
N SER A 79 -10.15 10.49 1.96
CA SER A 79 -8.85 11.16 1.83
C SER A 79 -8.95 12.61 1.34
N MET A 80 -10.01 12.92 0.59
CA MET A 80 -10.28 14.25 0.02
C MET A 80 -11.47 14.96 0.68
N GLY A 81 -11.88 14.51 1.85
CA GLY A 81 -13.07 15.00 2.57
C GLY A 81 -14.20 13.97 2.59
N THR A 82 -15.41 14.41 3.01
CA THR A 82 -16.56 13.50 3.09
C THR A 82 -16.91 12.93 1.71
N PRO A 83 -16.96 11.60 1.56
CA PRO A 83 -17.29 10.96 0.29
C PRO A 83 -18.71 11.32 -0.19
N LEU A 84 -18.87 11.46 -1.50
CA LEU A 84 -20.15 11.71 -2.12
C LEU A 84 -20.87 10.39 -2.39
N LYS A 85 -22.11 10.29 -1.96
CA LYS A 85 -22.99 9.16 -2.29
C LYS A 85 -23.78 9.49 -3.56
N VAL A 86 -23.72 8.62 -4.56
CA VAL A 86 -24.58 8.64 -5.75
C VAL A 86 -25.28 7.29 -5.89
N MET A 87 -26.51 7.31 -6.43
CA MET A 87 -27.23 6.09 -6.76
C MET A 87 -27.01 5.76 -8.22
N ILE A 88 -26.37 4.61 -8.50
CA ILE A 88 -26.14 4.12 -9.87
C ILE A 88 -26.78 2.73 -9.98
N GLU A 89 -27.65 2.54 -10.94
CA GLU A 89 -28.44 1.29 -11.11
C GLU A 89 -29.11 0.84 -9.81
N GLY A 90 -29.66 1.79 -9.05
CA GLY A 90 -30.31 1.54 -7.77
C GLY A 90 -29.38 1.13 -6.63
N LYS A 91 -28.06 1.19 -6.82
CA LYS A 91 -27.05 0.81 -5.80
C LYS A 91 -26.26 2.02 -5.30
N PRO A 92 -25.95 2.10 -4.00
CA PRO A 92 -25.14 3.19 -3.45
C PRO A 92 -23.67 3.02 -3.87
N VAL A 93 -23.13 4.06 -4.49
CA VAL A 93 -21.74 4.20 -4.92
C VAL A 93 -21.14 5.41 -4.21
N PHE A 94 -19.98 5.27 -3.60
CA PHE A 94 -19.27 6.36 -2.95
C PHE A 94 -18.10 6.81 -3.80
N LEU A 95 -17.95 8.13 -3.96
CA LEU A 95 -16.93 8.79 -4.77
C LEU A 95 -16.05 9.67 -3.89
N CYS A 96 -14.77 9.79 -4.21
CA CYS A 96 -13.84 10.61 -3.46
C CYS A 96 -14.08 12.12 -3.62
N CYS A 97 -14.63 12.56 -4.77
CA CYS A 97 -14.87 13.96 -5.09
C CYS A 97 -15.95 14.14 -6.17
N LYS A 98 -16.38 15.40 -6.39
CA LYS A 98 -17.39 15.75 -7.38
C LYS A 98 -16.97 15.45 -8.82
N ALA A 99 -15.69 15.59 -9.15
CA ALA A 99 -15.19 15.34 -10.50
C ALA A 99 -15.42 13.90 -10.98
N CYS A 100 -15.56 12.94 -10.05
CA CYS A 100 -15.82 11.54 -10.40
C CYS A 100 -17.30 11.24 -10.72
N VAL A 101 -18.24 12.18 -10.50
CA VAL A 101 -19.69 11.91 -10.60
C VAL A 101 -20.09 11.58 -12.03
N ASP A 102 -19.67 12.39 -12.99
CA ASP A 102 -20.05 12.21 -14.40
C ASP A 102 -19.51 10.89 -14.97
N ASP A 103 -18.26 10.57 -14.70
CA ASP A 103 -17.65 9.32 -15.15
C ASP A 103 -18.28 8.10 -14.47
N ALA A 104 -18.57 8.21 -13.18
CA ALA A 104 -19.25 7.15 -12.44
C ALA A 104 -20.66 6.89 -13.00
N THR A 105 -21.41 7.93 -13.28
CA THR A 105 -22.78 7.86 -13.81
C THR A 105 -22.77 7.31 -15.23
N LYS A 106 -21.91 7.84 -16.11
CA LYS A 106 -21.74 7.33 -17.49
C LYS A 106 -21.30 5.86 -17.50
N GLY A 107 -20.51 5.46 -16.53
CA GLY A 107 -20.04 4.07 -16.38
C GLY A 107 -21.15 3.08 -16.00
N GLY A 108 -22.26 3.55 -15.40
CA GLY A 108 -23.43 2.73 -15.08
C GLY A 108 -23.08 1.39 -14.41
N GLU A 109 -23.54 0.31 -15.02
CA GLU A 109 -23.28 -1.06 -14.54
C GLU A 109 -21.78 -1.39 -14.36
N LYS A 110 -20.90 -0.84 -15.21
CA LYS A 110 -19.45 -1.04 -15.10
C LYS A 110 -18.91 -0.44 -13.78
N THR A 111 -19.39 0.74 -13.41
CA THR A 111 -19.03 1.38 -12.11
C THR A 111 -19.51 0.52 -10.96
N VAL A 112 -20.76 0.03 -11.02
CA VAL A 112 -21.29 -0.87 -9.99
C VAL A 112 -20.46 -2.15 -9.86
N LYS A 113 -20.08 -2.78 -10.97
CA LYS A 113 -19.19 -3.95 -10.98
C LYS A 113 -17.81 -3.65 -10.37
N THR A 114 -17.28 -2.46 -10.62
CA THR A 114 -16.03 -2.01 -9.99
C THR A 114 -16.19 -1.88 -8.48
N VAL A 115 -17.27 -1.27 -8.01
CA VAL A 115 -17.58 -1.17 -6.57
C VAL A 115 -17.68 -2.55 -5.92
N MET A 116 -18.34 -3.51 -6.55
CA MET A 116 -18.43 -4.88 -6.03
C MET A 116 -17.04 -5.51 -5.87
N LYS A 117 -16.20 -5.42 -6.91
CA LYS A 117 -14.81 -5.91 -6.86
C LYS A 117 -13.99 -5.24 -5.75
N LEU A 118 -14.16 -3.93 -5.53
CA LEU A 118 -13.51 -3.19 -4.47
C LEU A 118 -13.96 -3.67 -3.08
N ARG A 119 -15.25 -3.95 -2.90
CA ARG A 119 -15.80 -4.52 -1.64
C ARG A 119 -15.26 -5.92 -1.37
N ASP A 120 -15.24 -6.78 -2.39
CA ASP A 120 -14.68 -8.13 -2.28
C ASP A 120 -13.18 -8.08 -1.93
N SER A 121 -12.43 -7.20 -2.61
CA SER A 121 -11.02 -6.93 -2.31
C SER A 121 -10.85 -6.48 -0.86
N THR A 122 -11.60 -5.48 -0.42
CA THR A 122 -11.51 -4.94 0.95
C THR A 122 -11.79 -6.03 2.00
N ALA A 123 -12.84 -6.83 1.80
CA ALA A 123 -13.19 -7.91 2.72
C ALA A 123 -12.13 -9.01 2.78
N THR A 124 -11.52 -9.33 1.65
CA THR A 124 -10.43 -10.33 1.57
C THR A 124 -9.16 -9.81 2.22
N LEU A 125 -8.75 -8.59 1.87
CA LEU A 125 -7.51 -8.00 2.36
C LEU A 125 -7.57 -7.65 3.86
N ALA A 126 -8.75 -7.44 4.42
CA ALA A 126 -8.92 -7.23 5.87
C ALA A 126 -8.45 -8.42 6.71
N LYS A 127 -8.33 -9.62 6.12
CA LYS A 127 -7.87 -10.85 6.77
C LYS A 127 -6.34 -11.00 6.77
N LEU A 128 -5.63 -10.17 5.99
CA LEU A 128 -4.18 -10.18 5.92
C LEU A 128 -3.56 -9.39 7.08
N PRO A 129 -2.32 -9.72 7.50
CA PRO A 129 -1.53 -8.87 8.35
C PRO A 129 -1.46 -7.44 7.78
N MET A 130 -1.39 -6.43 8.67
CA MET A 130 -1.48 -5.02 8.24
C MET A 130 -0.42 -4.63 7.22
N GLU A 131 0.82 -5.06 7.44
CA GLU A 131 1.95 -4.77 6.55
C GLU A 131 1.73 -5.37 5.14
N GLU A 132 1.33 -6.64 5.07
CA GLU A 132 1.05 -7.32 3.81
C GLU A 132 -0.14 -6.67 3.09
N ARG A 133 -1.20 -6.35 3.83
CA ARG A 133 -2.36 -5.64 3.28
C ARG A 133 -1.95 -4.31 2.65
N MET A 134 -1.09 -3.54 3.30
CA MET A 134 -0.59 -2.27 2.78
C MET A 134 0.20 -2.45 1.49
N ALA A 135 1.08 -3.44 1.43
CA ALA A 135 1.85 -3.75 0.22
C ALA A 135 0.94 -4.17 -0.94
N VAL A 136 -0.07 -5.00 -0.67
CA VAL A 136 -1.09 -5.40 -1.67
C VAL A 136 -1.91 -4.20 -2.13
N GLU A 137 -2.37 -3.33 -1.22
CA GLU A 137 -3.13 -2.12 -1.55
C GLU A 137 -2.30 -1.11 -2.34
N ALA A 138 -0.99 -1.01 -2.09
CA ALA A 138 -0.08 -0.18 -2.87
C ALA A 138 0.08 -0.68 -4.31
N GLN A 139 0.22 -1.99 -4.51
CA GLN A 139 0.26 -2.57 -5.85
C GLN A 139 -1.10 -2.53 -6.54
N LYS A 140 -2.20 -2.69 -5.81
CA LYS A 140 -3.60 -2.58 -6.23
C LYS A 140 -4.08 -3.62 -7.23
N TYR A 141 -3.36 -3.82 -8.31
CA TYR A 141 -3.73 -4.72 -9.41
C TYR A 141 -2.72 -5.87 -9.54
N CYS A 142 -3.18 -6.96 -10.11
CA CYS A 142 -2.32 -8.09 -10.45
C CYS A 142 -1.24 -7.67 -11.45
N ALA A 143 0.02 -8.01 -11.20
CA ALA A 143 1.13 -7.69 -12.11
C ALA A 143 1.04 -8.38 -13.48
N VAL A 144 0.23 -9.42 -13.60
CA VAL A 144 -0.03 -10.15 -14.86
C VAL A 144 -1.34 -9.71 -15.51
N ALA A 145 -2.43 -9.69 -14.71
CA ALA A 145 -3.76 -9.28 -15.15
C ALA A 145 -4.06 -7.87 -14.60
N ASN A 146 -3.47 -6.85 -15.20
CA ASN A 146 -3.41 -5.46 -14.72
C ASN A 146 -4.76 -4.74 -14.55
N THR A 147 -5.87 -5.37 -14.88
CA THR A 147 -7.25 -4.89 -14.65
C THR A 147 -7.95 -5.61 -13.49
N SER A 148 -7.29 -6.61 -12.90
CA SER A 148 -7.86 -7.40 -11.80
C SER A 148 -7.38 -6.86 -10.47
N PHE A 149 -8.29 -6.37 -9.63
CA PHE A 149 -7.98 -5.96 -8.26
C PHE A 149 -7.47 -7.15 -7.46
N LEU A 150 -6.36 -6.96 -6.75
CA LEU A 150 -5.86 -7.92 -5.78
C LEU A 150 -6.89 -8.09 -4.66
N GLY A 151 -7.17 -9.33 -4.29
CA GLY A 151 -8.19 -9.64 -3.28
C GLY A 151 -9.61 -9.81 -3.80
N SER A 152 -9.94 -9.37 -5.04
CA SER A 152 -11.29 -9.52 -5.59
C SER A 152 -11.64 -10.95 -6.05
N MET A 153 -10.66 -11.82 -6.14
CA MET A 153 -10.80 -13.24 -6.55
C MET A 153 -10.32 -14.20 -5.45
N GLY A 154 -10.19 -13.75 -4.23
CA GLY A 154 -9.60 -14.47 -3.11
C GLY A 154 -8.28 -13.86 -2.65
N ALA A 155 -7.60 -14.51 -1.70
CA ALA A 155 -6.33 -14.04 -1.17
C ALA A 155 -5.28 -13.92 -2.29
N PRO A 156 -4.58 -12.77 -2.42
CA PRO A 156 -3.53 -12.60 -3.41
C PRO A 156 -2.39 -13.59 -3.17
N LEU A 157 -1.78 -14.05 -4.25
CA LEU A 157 -0.56 -14.86 -4.17
C LEU A 157 0.65 -13.95 -4.17
N LYS A 158 1.52 -14.11 -3.19
CA LYS A 158 2.80 -13.42 -3.09
C LYS A 158 3.87 -14.25 -3.81
N LEU A 159 4.59 -13.62 -4.75
CA LEU A 159 5.84 -14.13 -5.32
C LEU A 159 6.97 -13.21 -4.89
N GLU A 160 8.17 -13.77 -4.75
CA GLU A 160 9.38 -12.98 -4.59
C GLU A 160 10.18 -13.02 -5.89
N ILE A 161 10.45 -11.85 -6.46
CA ILE A 161 11.23 -11.68 -7.67
C ILE A 161 12.33 -10.68 -7.35
N ASP A 162 13.58 -11.11 -7.43
CA ASP A 162 14.78 -10.34 -7.08
C ASP A 162 14.67 -9.72 -5.65
N GLY A 163 14.20 -10.54 -4.68
CA GLY A 163 14.03 -10.14 -3.28
C GLY A 163 12.91 -9.13 -3.04
N LYS A 164 12.04 -8.88 -4.04
CA LYS A 164 10.92 -7.93 -3.94
C LYS A 164 9.59 -8.68 -4.04
N PRO A 165 8.61 -8.33 -3.18
CA PRO A 165 7.29 -8.93 -3.25
C PRO A 165 6.52 -8.44 -4.48
N VAL A 166 5.89 -9.38 -5.19
CA VAL A 166 4.97 -9.13 -6.30
C VAL A 166 3.70 -9.92 -6.05
N TYR A 167 2.55 -9.27 -6.19
CA TYR A 167 1.26 -9.90 -5.90
C TYR A 167 0.49 -10.22 -7.19
N LEU A 168 -0.12 -11.40 -7.19
CA LEU A 168 -0.96 -11.91 -8.27
C LEU A 168 -2.38 -12.18 -7.77
N CYS A 169 -3.38 -11.99 -8.64
CA CYS A 169 -4.79 -12.17 -8.27
C CYS A 169 -5.20 -13.62 -8.06
N CYS A 170 -4.51 -14.59 -8.69
CA CYS A 170 -4.82 -16.02 -8.59
C CYS A 170 -3.67 -16.90 -9.11
N GLY A 171 -3.75 -18.20 -8.87
CA GLY A 171 -2.76 -19.20 -9.31
C GLY A 171 -2.57 -19.27 -10.83
N GLY A 172 -3.58 -18.92 -11.62
CA GLY A 172 -3.48 -18.91 -13.07
C GLY A 172 -2.46 -17.90 -13.62
N CYS A 173 -2.10 -16.87 -12.84
CA CYS A 173 -1.10 -15.88 -13.22
C CYS A 173 0.35 -16.33 -12.95
N THR A 174 0.56 -17.37 -12.13
CA THR A 174 1.90 -17.76 -11.66
C THR A 174 2.82 -18.19 -12.81
N LYS A 175 2.32 -19.02 -13.72
CA LYS A 175 3.13 -19.47 -14.88
C LYS A 175 3.58 -18.32 -15.75
N LYS A 176 2.71 -17.34 -16.00
CA LYS A 176 3.06 -16.15 -16.79
C LYS A 176 4.06 -15.26 -16.08
N ALA A 177 3.91 -15.10 -14.76
CA ALA A 177 4.85 -14.34 -13.95
C ALA A 177 6.24 -14.98 -13.91
N GLN A 178 6.30 -16.31 -13.84
CA GLN A 178 7.56 -17.07 -13.86
C GLN A 178 8.22 -17.13 -15.24
N ALA A 179 7.46 -17.04 -16.32
CA ALA A 179 8.00 -17.01 -17.69
C ALA A 179 8.67 -15.64 -18.01
N ASP A 180 8.26 -14.55 -17.36
CA ASP A 180 8.85 -13.23 -17.49
C ASP A 180 8.93 -12.57 -16.12
N PRO A 181 9.89 -12.96 -15.26
CA PRO A 181 10.01 -12.42 -13.91
C PRO A 181 10.34 -10.92 -13.91
N SER A 182 11.30 -10.49 -14.71
CA SER A 182 11.74 -9.09 -14.78
C SER A 182 10.64 -8.16 -15.28
N GLY A 183 9.91 -8.54 -16.33
CA GLY A 183 8.76 -7.79 -16.83
C GLY A 183 7.61 -7.76 -15.84
N THR A 184 7.39 -8.85 -15.11
CA THR A 184 6.36 -8.91 -14.05
C THR A 184 6.72 -7.98 -12.89
N LEU A 185 7.97 -7.97 -12.44
CA LEU A 185 8.47 -7.05 -11.41
C LEU A 185 8.33 -5.59 -11.85
N ALA A 186 8.76 -5.27 -13.07
CA ALA A 186 8.64 -3.92 -13.62
C ALA A 186 7.17 -3.42 -13.65
N LYS A 187 6.22 -4.30 -14.02
CA LYS A 187 4.79 -3.99 -13.99
C LYS A 187 4.29 -3.74 -12.56
N ALA A 188 4.68 -4.57 -11.59
CA ALA A 188 4.31 -4.37 -10.19
C ALA A 188 4.82 -3.00 -9.68
N GLN A 189 6.08 -2.67 -9.96
CA GLN A 189 6.66 -1.37 -9.58
C GLN A 189 5.96 -0.19 -10.25
N LYS A 190 5.56 -0.32 -11.54
CA LYS A 190 4.78 0.71 -12.23
C LYS A 190 3.41 0.91 -11.58
N LEU A 191 2.73 -0.17 -11.17
CA LEU A 191 1.44 -0.09 -10.48
C LEU A 191 1.57 0.62 -9.12
N ILE A 192 2.60 0.28 -8.34
CA ILE A 192 2.88 0.94 -7.05
C ILE A 192 3.17 2.44 -7.27
N LYS A 193 3.98 2.76 -8.27
CA LYS A 193 4.31 4.16 -8.60
C LYS A 193 3.06 4.95 -9.03
N ALA A 194 2.15 4.36 -9.80
CA ALA A 194 0.89 5.01 -10.18
C ALA A 194 0.08 5.42 -8.95
N GLY A 195 -0.03 4.53 -7.95
CA GLY A 195 -0.73 4.86 -6.70
C GLY A 195 -0.09 5.97 -5.87
N THR A 196 1.22 6.16 -5.97
CA THR A 196 1.91 7.27 -5.29
C THR A 196 1.72 8.61 -6.01
N LEU A 197 1.61 8.61 -7.34
CA LEU A 197 1.45 9.84 -8.14
C LEU A 197 0.02 10.37 -8.05
N GLU A 198 -1.01 9.52 -8.10
CA GLU A 198 -2.41 9.94 -8.00
C GLU A 198 -2.74 10.59 -6.63
N GLY A 199 -2.01 10.23 -5.57
CA GLY A 199 -2.20 10.81 -4.23
C GLY A 199 -1.63 12.23 -4.05
N HIS A 200 -0.88 12.78 -5.00
CA HIS A 200 -0.18 14.06 -4.86
C HIS A 200 -0.68 15.18 -5.79
N ASP A 201 -1.34 14.87 -6.92
CA ASP A 201 -1.61 15.89 -7.96
C ASP A 201 -2.93 16.66 -7.79
N HIS A 202 -3.79 16.32 -6.83
CA HIS A 202 -5.07 17.02 -6.64
C HIS A 202 -4.99 18.33 -5.86
N ALA A 203 -3.81 18.73 -5.37
CA ALA A 203 -3.62 20.00 -4.68
C ALA A 203 -3.40 21.20 -5.63
N ALA A 204 -3.24 20.99 -6.95
CA ALA A 204 -2.79 22.00 -7.90
C ALA A 204 -3.87 22.57 -8.84
N HIS A 205 -5.12 22.11 -8.79
CA HIS A 205 -6.20 22.79 -9.53
C HIS A 205 -6.87 23.84 -8.65
N GLY A 206 -6.10 24.93 -8.45
CA GLY A 206 -6.58 26.16 -7.89
C GLY A 206 -7.70 26.72 -8.75
N HIS A 207 -8.74 27.17 -8.08
CA HIS A 207 -9.83 27.97 -8.63
C HIS A 207 -9.28 29.13 -9.48
N GLY A 208 -9.41 29.03 -10.79
CA GLY A 208 -9.30 30.16 -11.68
C GLY A 208 -10.53 31.03 -11.49
N GLU A 209 -10.36 32.13 -10.77
CA GLU A 209 -11.32 33.22 -10.73
C GLU A 209 -11.42 33.87 -12.13
N GLY A 210 -12.63 34.27 -12.46
CA GLY A 210 -12.82 35.43 -13.29
C GLY A 210 -13.46 35.21 -14.65
N HIS A 211 -14.79 35.28 -14.70
CA HIS A 211 -15.44 35.97 -15.82
C HIS A 211 -16.38 37.02 -15.29
N LYS A 212 -15.89 38.27 -15.37
CA LYS A 212 -16.72 39.48 -15.41
C LYS A 212 -17.37 39.53 -16.81
N HIS A 213 -18.67 39.65 -16.85
CA HIS A 213 -19.42 40.45 -17.80
C HIS A 213 -20.73 40.86 -17.17
#